data_871f4f1debefa8e8383c3846408dff93
#
_entry.id   871f4f1debefa8e8383c3846408dff93
#
_cell.length_a   1.000
_cell.length_b   1.000
_cell.length_c   1.000
_cell.angle_alpha   90.00
_cell.angle_beta   90.00
_cell.angle_gamma   90.00
#
_symmetry.space_group_name_H-M   'P 1'
#
loop_
_entity.id
_entity.type
_entity.pdbx_description
1 polymer ?
#
loop_
_entity_poly.entity_id
_entity_poly.type
_entity_poly.pdbx_seq_one_letter_code
_entity_poly.pdbx_strand_id
1 'polypeptide(L)'
;ALTGHRPQRLGLPENELDEKWDKLDKWLTEEILLFIEECEPKHKTLDLYCGMASGSDILFGLCARDIKPSTDYLKLHCILPCKNYNSSHQFYKDVKNAADEWVELSDEFYKGCDSVRDQYMVDHCDVLLAIWDGNKSGGVWSTIRKAQKAGKQVIYCPKELLENK
;
A
#
# COMPACT_ATOMS: atom_id res chain seq x y z
N ALA A 1 2.42 2.85 -6.02
CA ALA A 1 1.31 2.75 -5.05
C ALA A 1 0.94 1.30 -4.79
N LEU A 2 0.27 1.06 -3.69
CA LEU A 2 -0.29 -0.25 -3.35
C LEU A 2 -1.82 -0.16 -3.30
N THR A 3 -2.48 -1.17 -3.83
CA THR A 3 -3.86 -1.52 -3.49
C THR A 3 -3.88 -2.96 -2.99
N GLY A 4 -4.63 -3.24 -1.93
CA GLY A 4 -4.66 -4.59 -1.38
C GLY A 4 -5.81 -4.81 -0.41
N HIS A 5 -6.20 -6.06 -0.27
CA HIS A 5 -7.31 -6.45 0.57
C HIS A 5 -7.04 -6.25 2.06
N ARG A 6 -8.11 -6.03 2.80
CA ARG A 6 -8.13 -6.01 4.26
C ARG A 6 -7.98 -7.44 4.82
N PRO A 7 -7.63 -7.58 6.11
CA PRO A 7 -7.39 -8.89 6.71
C PRO A 7 -8.53 -9.88 6.53
N GLN A 8 -9.78 -9.43 6.71
CA GLN A 8 -10.96 -10.29 6.65
C GLN A 8 -11.09 -10.97 5.28
N ARG A 9 -10.85 -10.26 4.20
CA ARG A 9 -10.97 -10.80 2.84
C ARG A 9 -9.85 -11.79 2.50
N LEU A 10 -8.70 -11.63 3.14
CA LEU A 10 -7.54 -12.52 2.96
C LEU A 10 -7.57 -13.71 3.93
N GLY A 11 -8.48 -13.71 4.90
CA GLY A 11 -8.48 -14.72 5.95
C GLY A 11 -7.26 -14.63 6.87
N LEU A 12 -6.72 -13.43 7.03
CA LEU A 12 -5.53 -13.18 7.85
C LEU A 12 -5.87 -12.43 9.13
N PRO A 13 -5.01 -12.55 10.18
CA PRO A 13 -5.23 -11.82 11.44
C PRO A 13 -5.18 -10.30 11.25
N GLU A 14 -5.83 -9.56 12.15
CA GLU A 14 -5.79 -8.09 12.18
C GLU A 14 -4.47 -7.53 12.71
N ASN A 15 -3.50 -8.38 12.99
CA ASN A 15 -2.13 -8.00 13.34
C ASN A 15 -1.24 -8.31 12.14
N GLU A 16 -0.82 -7.30 11.40
CA GLU A 16 -0.02 -7.44 10.19
C GLU A 16 1.41 -7.91 10.47
N LEU A 17 1.84 -7.94 11.74
CA LEU A 17 3.11 -8.54 12.15
C LEU A 17 2.98 -10.00 12.56
N ASP A 18 1.78 -10.59 12.52
CA ASP A 18 1.59 -12.03 12.70
C ASP A 18 2.30 -12.79 11.58
N GLU A 19 2.85 -13.97 11.92
CA GLU A 19 3.60 -14.81 10.98
C GLU A 19 2.81 -15.22 9.72
N LYS A 20 1.48 -15.21 9.80
CA LYS A 20 0.61 -15.52 8.66
C LYS A 20 0.70 -14.49 7.54
N TRP A 21 1.21 -13.29 7.82
CA TRP A 21 1.48 -12.25 6.84
C TRP A 21 2.88 -12.34 6.22
N ASP A 22 3.75 -13.22 6.71
CA ASP A 22 5.19 -13.23 6.34
C ASP A 22 5.42 -13.39 4.84
N LYS A 23 4.61 -14.20 4.15
CA LYS A 23 4.75 -14.38 2.70
C LYS A 23 4.48 -13.08 1.94
N LEU A 24 3.47 -12.33 2.35
CA LEU A 24 3.13 -11.05 1.74
C LEU A 24 4.16 -9.98 2.10
N ASP A 25 4.62 -9.96 3.34
CA ASP A 25 5.70 -9.08 3.79
C ASP A 25 6.95 -9.30 2.94
N LYS A 26 7.37 -10.53 2.77
CA LYS A 26 8.52 -10.89 1.95
C LYS A 26 8.34 -10.42 0.51
N TRP A 27 7.18 -10.67 -0.09
CA TRP A 27 6.90 -10.24 -1.46
C TRP A 27 6.96 -8.72 -1.60
N LEU A 28 6.32 -7.97 -0.71
CA LEU A 28 6.35 -6.50 -0.73
C LEU A 28 7.77 -5.97 -0.56
N THR A 29 8.52 -6.52 0.38
CA THR A 29 9.90 -6.12 0.63
C THR A 29 10.77 -6.35 -0.61
N GLU A 30 10.65 -7.51 -1.25
CA GLU A 30 11.39 -7.84 -2.46
C GLU A 30 11.05 -6.89 -3.62
N GLU A 31 9.77 -6.57 -3.82
CA GLU A 31 9.33 -5.63 -4.86
C GLU A 31 9.88 -4.22 -4.61
N ILE A 32 9.82 -3.74 -3.37
CA ILE A 32 10.37 -2.42 -3.01
C ILE A 32 11.88 -2.37 -3.27
N LEU A 33 12.61 -3.41 -2.86
CA LEU A 33 14.06 -3.48 -3.06
C LEU A 33 14.45 -3.49 -4.54
N LEU A 34 13.70 -4.20 -5.38
CA LEU A 34 13.93 -4.20 -6.83
C LEU A 34 13.76 -2.81 -7.43
N PHE A 35 12.74 -2.05 -7.03
CA PHE A 35 12.55 -0.68 -7.49
C PHE A 35 13.65 0.26 -7.00
N ILE A 36 14.13 0.08 -5.77
CA ILE A 36 15.25 0.85 -5.23
C ILE A 36 16.50 0.61 -6.09
N GLU A 37 16.77 -0.65 -6.46
CA GLU A 37 17.90 -1.00 -7.33
C GLU A 37 17.85 -0.30 -8.69
N GLU A 38 16.64 -0.03 -9.21
CA GLU A 38 16.47 0.73 -10.45
C GLU A 38 16.68 2.23 -10.25
N CYS A 39 16.29 2.76 -9.09
CA CYS A 39 16.31 4.20 -8.82
C CYS A 39 17.69 4.72 -8.40
N GLU A 40 18.42 3.99 -7.55
CA GLU A 40 19.69 4.43 -6.97
C GLU A 40 20.75 4.81 -8.02
N PRO A 41 21.00 4.01 -9.08
CA PRO A 41 22.01 4.38 -10.10
C PRO A 41 21.66 5.65 -10.86
N LYS A 42 20.38 6.00 -10.91
CA LYS A 42 19.88 7.20 -11.59
C LYS A 42 19.76 8.40 -10.65
N HIS A 43 20.14 8.25 -9.38
CA HIS A 43 19.94 9.25 -8.31
C HIS A 43 18.50 9.73 -8.23
N LYS A 44 17.55 8.81 -8.40
CA LYS A 44 16.10 9.07 -8.29
C LYS A 44 15.55 8.43 -7.04
N THR A 45 14.60 9.09 -6.41
CA THR A 45 13.89 8.56 -5.25
C THR A 45 12.74 7.67 -5.69
N LEU A 46 12.59 6.52 -5.02
CA LEU A 46 11.39 5.71 -5.09
C LEU A 46 10.36 6.28 -4.13
N ASP A 47 9.23 6.73 -4.65
CA ASP A 47 8.13 7.24 -3.85
C ASP A 47 7.05 6.17 -3.70
N LEU A 48 6.79 5.75 -2.46
CA LEU A 48 5.74 4.79 -2.13
C LEU A 48 4.49 5.53 -1.68
N TYR A 49 3.32 5.14 -2.19
CA TYR A 49 2.03 5.72 -1.82
C TYR A 49 1.20 4.67 -1.08
N CYS A 50 0.86 4.96 0.17
CA CYS A 50 0.19 4.07 1.11
C CYS A 50 -1.13 4.68 1.57
N GLY A 51 -2.22 3.90 1.49
CA GLY A 51 -3.57 4.40 1.81
C GLY A 51 -4.01 4.23 3.26
N MET A 52 -3.22 3.59 4.11
CA MET A 52 -3.45 3.44 5.55
C MET A 52 -4.65 2.58 5.95
N ALA A 53 -5.24 1.80 5.06
CA ALA A 53 -6.25 0.82 5.44
C ALA A 53 -5.60 -0.36 6.18
N SER A 54 -6.35 -0.98 7.08
CA SER A 54 -5.88 -2.20 7.78
C SER A 54 -5.54 -3.29 6.76
N GLY A 55 -4.55 -4.11 7.08
CA GLY A 55 -4.10 -5.21 6.24
C GLY A 55 -2.99 -4.80 5.29
N SER A 56 -3.21 -4.97 3.99
CA SER A 56 -2.17 -4.78 2.98
C SER A 56 -1.50 -3.40 3.01
N ASP A 57 -2.27 -2.34 3.20
CA ASP A 57 -1.72 -0.97 3.23
C ASP A 57 -0.82 -0.76 4.44
N ILE A 58 -1.26 -1.18 5.62
CA ILE A 58 -0.44 -1.07 6.85
C ILE A 58 0.82 -1.91 6.72
N LEU A 59 0.72 -3.13 6.20
CA LEU A 59 1.89 -3.97 5.95
C LEU A 59 2.89 -3.27 5.03
N PHE A 60 2.42 -2.64 3.97
CA PHE A 60 3.26 -1.88 3.03
C PHE A 60 3.99 -0.73 3.72
N GLY A 61 3.28 0.01 4.57
CA GLY A 61 3.88 1.06 5.38
C GLY A 61 4.94 0.56 6.35
N LEU A 62 4.70 -0.60 6.97
CA LEU A 62 5.67 -1.24 7.87
C LEU A 62 6.92 -1.73 7.10
N CYS A 63 6.75 -2.28 5.91
CA CYS A 63 7.87 -2.65 5.03
C CYS A 63 8.74 -1.41 4.70
N ALA A 64 8.11 -0.30 4.33
CA ALA A 64 8.81 0.95 4.06
C ALA A 64 9.58 1.44 5.29
N ARG A 65 8.96 1.41 6.46
CA ARG A 65 9.61 1.77 7.72
C ARG A 65 10.89 0.98 7.95
N ASP A 66 10.86 -0.33 7.68
CA ASP A 66 11.99 -1.21 7.95
C ASP A 66 13.11 -1.04 6.91
N ILE A 67 12.79 -0.67 5.68
CA ILE A 67 13.77 -0.49 4.61
C ILE A 67 14.43 0.90 4.64
N LYS A 68 13.71 1.94 5.03
CA LYS A 68 14.18 3.34 4.96
C LYS A 68 15.56 3.59 5.60
N PRO A 69 15.91 3.00 6.76
CA PRO A 69 17.24 3.23 7.33
C PRO A 69 18.41 2.74 6.48
N SER A 70 18.16 1.86 5.50
CA SER A 70 19.20 1.28 4.67
C SER A 70 19.43 2.01 3.34
N THR A 71 18.65 3.05 3.05
CA THR A 71 18.74 3.78 1.77
C THR A 71 18.27 5.23 1.89
N ASP A 72 18.89 6.12 1.11
CA ASP A 72 18.46 7.52 0.99
C ASP A 72 17.45 7.72 -0.16
N TYR A 73 17.13 6.64 -0.90
CA TYR A 73 16.33 6.72 -2.13
C TYR A 73 14.90 6.21 -1.95
N LEU A 74 14.39 6.18 -0.72
CA LEU A 74 13.02 5.75 -0.43
C LEU A 74 12.28 6.82 0.36
N LYS A 75 11.10 7.21 -0.16
CA LYS A 75 10.15 8.08 0.54
C LYS A 75 8.79 7.42 0.67
N LEU A 76 8.18 7.59 1.82
CA LEU A 76 6.85 7.07 2.11
C LEU A 76 5.84 8.23 2.16
N HIS A 77 4.85 8.17 1.29
CA HIS A 77 3.71 9.10 1.24
C HIS A 77 2.47 8.37 1.72
N CYS A 78 1.89 8.85 2.81
CA CYS A 78 0.64 8.31 3.32
C CYS A 78 -0.51 9.22 2.88
N ILE A 79 -1.48 8.64 2.17
CA ILE A 79 -2.60 9.35 1.59
C ILE A 79 -3.88 8.81 2.24
N LEU A 80 -4.46 9.60 3.12
CA LEU A 80 -5.67 9.22 3.86
C LEU A 80 -6.90 9.83 3.20
N PRO A 81 -8.01 9.07 3.12
CA PRO A 81 -9.25 9.62 2.54
C PRO A 81 -9.82 10.76 3.37
N CYS A 82 -9.58 10.75 4.69
CA CYS A 82 -10.02 11.79 5.60
C CYS A 82 -9.15 11.84 6.84
N LYS A 83 -9.30 12.92 7.60
CA LYS A 83 -8.58 13.12 8.88
C LYS A 83 -8.91 12.00 9.86
N ASN A 84 -7.90 11.54 10.59
CA ASN A 84 -8.00 10.47 11.58
C ASN A 84 -8.47 9.11 11.03
N TYR A 85 -8.37 8.90 9.72
CA TYR A 85 -8.71 7.63 9.10
C TYR A 85 -7.88 6.50 9.71
N ASN A 86 -8.54 5.48 10.25
CA ASN A 86 -7.90 4.30 10.87
C ASN A 86 -6.96 4.64 12.04
N SER A 87 -7.18 5.77 12.72
CA SER A 87 -6.28 6.28 13.77
C SER A 87 -6.19 5.39 15.02
N SER A 88 -7.14 4.48 15.22
CA SER A 88 -7.11 3.52 16.32
C SER A 88 -6.30 2.26 16.03
N HIS A 89 -5.81 2.09 14.80
CA HIS A 89 -4.99 0.93 14.43
C HIS A 89 -3.70 0.89 15.23
N GLN A 90 -3.31 -0.30 15.71
CA GLN A 90 -2.13 -0.47 16.56
C GLN A 90 -0.82 0.02 15.94
N PHE A 91 -0.68 -0.02 14.61
CA PHE A 91 0.53 0.43 13.89
C PHE A 91 0.38 1.79 13.22
N TYR A 92 -0.71 2.51 13.47
CA TYR A 92 -0.94 3.83 12.89
C TYR A 92 0.22 4.80 13.14
N LYS A 93 0.65 4.88 14.40
CA LYS A 93 1.76 5.79 14.79
C LYS A 93 3.09 5.36 14.19
N ASP A 94 3.35 4.06 14.12
CA ASP A 94 4.60 3.54 13.57
C ASP A 94 4.74 3.91 12.09
N VAL A 95 3.69 3.76 11.31
CA VAL A 95 3.69 4.13 9.90
C VAL A 95 3.73 5.66 9.74
N LYS A 96 2.96 6.38 10.54
CA LYS A 96 2.96 7.85 10.52
C LYS A 96 4.34 8.43 10.79
N ASN A 97 5.05 7.88 11.78
CA ASN A 97 6.40 8.32 12.13
C ASN A 97 7.42 8.04 11.01
N ALA A 98 7.19 7.03 10.20
CA ALA A 98 8.04 6.70 9.06
C ALA A 98 7.71 7.50 7.80
N ALA A 99 6.56 8.15 7.75
CA ALA A 99 6.10 8.88 6.56
C ALA A 99 6.90 10.15 6.33
N ASP A 100 7.28 10.38 5.08
CA ASP A 100 7.89 11.63 4.62
C ASP A 100 6.81 12.66 4.25
N GLU A 101 5.65 12.19 3.79
CA GLU A 101 4.49 13.01 3.48
C GLU A 101 3.24 12.38 4.08
N TRP A 102 2.38 13.22 4.63
CA TRP A 102 1.12 12.81 5.25
C TRP A 102 0.01 13.70 4.73
N VAL A 103 -0.86 13.14 3.88
CA VAL A 103 -1.93 13.88 3.22
C VAL A 103 -3.29 13.37 3.69
N GLU A 104 -4.10 14.26 4.22
CA GLU A 104 -5.48 14.00 4.61
C GLU A 104 -6.38 14.74 3.61
N LEU A 105 -7.04 14.01 2.70
CA LEU A 105 -7.76 14.61 1.56
C LEU A 105 -9.07 15.30 1.93
N SER A 106 -9.62 15.00 3.12
CA SER A 106 -10.85 15.62 3.63
C SER A 106 -10.76 15.77 5.14
N ASP A 107 -11.42 16.79 5.68
CA ASP A 107 -11.52 16.98 7.13
C ASP A 107 -12.41 15.91 7.78
N GLU A 108 -13.42 15.42 7.06
CA GLU A 108 -14.39 14.46 7.56
C GLU A 108 -14.60 13.31 6.60
N PHE A 109 -15.00 12.17 7.15
CA PHE A 109 -15.44 11.02 6.35
C PHE A 109 -16.71 11.38 5.57
N TYR A 110 -16.76 10.99 4.30
CA TYR A 110 -17.96 11.04 3.48
C TYR A 110 -17.98 9.83 2.55
N LYS A 111 -19.17 9.44 2.11
CA LYS A 111 -19.34 8.29 1.20
C LYS A 111 -18.58 8.54 -0.11
N GLY A 112 -17.68 7.63 -0.46
CA GLY A 112 -16.86 7.73 -1.67
C GLY A 112 -15.48 8.35 -1.44
N CYS A 113 -15.15 8.81 -0.23
CA CYS A 113 -13.84 9.39 0.05
C CYS A 113 -12.69 8.39 -0.21
N ASP A 114 -12.92 7.10 0.03
CA ASP A 114 -11.94 6.04 -0.27
C ASP A 114 -11.61 5.99 -1.76
N SER A 115 -12.62 6.12 -2.61
CA SER A 115 -12.44 6.11 -4.06
C SER A 115 -11.65 7.33 -4.55
N VAL A 116 -11.87 8.47 -3.94
CA VAL A 116 -11.11 9.71 -4.22
C VAL A 116 -9.64 9.53 -3.83
N ARG A 117 -9.38 8.95 -2.66
CA ARG A 117 -8.02 8.63 -2.20
C ARG A 117 -7.33 7.68 -3.18
N ASP A 118 -8.01 6.61 -3.60
CA ASP A 118 -7.47 5.64 -4.53
C ASP A 118 -7.13 6.27 -5.88
N GLN A 119 -7.99 7.15 -6.38
CA GLN A 119 -7.72 7.90 -7.62
C GLN A 119 -6.50 8.80 -7.47
N TYR A 120 -6.35 9.48 -6.33
CA TYR A 120 -5.17 10.31 -6.04
C TYR A 120 -3.88 9.47 -6.13
N MET A 121 -3.86 8.30 -5.51
CA MET A 121 -2.69 7.42 -5.54
C MET A 121 -2.39 6.93 -6.97
N VAL A 122 -3.40 6.55 -7.73
CA VAL A 122 -3.24 6.13 -9.12
C VAL A 122 -2.68 7.27 -9.97
N ASP A 123 -3.18 8.48 -9.80
CA ASP A 123 -2.72 9.65 -10.55
C ASP A 123 -1.26 10.00 -10.27
N HIS A 124 -0.76 9.69 -9.07
CA HIS A 124 0.61 10.05 -8.64
C HIS A 124 1.62 8.92 -8.81
N CYS A 125 1.19 7.69 -9.08
CA CYS A 125 2.11 6.56 -9.22
C CYS A 125 2.41 6.23 -10.69
N ASP A 126 3.53 5.55 -10.90
CA ASP A 126 3.89 4.95 -12.19
C ASP A 126 3.50 3.48 -12.24
N VAL A 127 3.54 2.81 -11.10
CA VAL A 127 3.28 1.38 -10.94
C VAL A 127 2.34 1.16 -9.76
N LEU A 128 1.34 0.30 -9.95
CA LEU A 128 0.45 -0.16 -8.89
C LEU A 128 0.77 -1.61 -8.53
N LEU A 129 1.14 -1.84 -7.27
CA LEU A 129 1.21 -3.19 -6.71
C LEU A 129 -0.18 -3.59 -6.23
N ALA A 130 -0.61 -4.79 -6.54
CA ALA A 130 -1.97 -5.25 -6.20
C ALA A 130 -1.93 -6.58 -5.44
N ILE A 131 -2.43 -6.57 -4.21
CA ILE A 131 -2.72 -7.79 -3.43
C ILE A 131 -4.22 -8.06 -3.60
N TRP A 132 -4.55 -8.87 -4.60
CA TRP A 132 -5.90 -9.07 -5.10
C TRP A 132 -6.23 -10.56 -5.25
N ASP A 133 -7.41 -10.96 -4.78
CA ASP A 133 -7.88 -12.34 -4.78
C ASP A 133 -8.44 -12.82 -6.13
N GLY A 134 -8.48 -11.96 -7.14
CA GLY A 134 -9.00 -12.28 -8.45
C GLY A 134 -10.50 -12.01 -8.63
N ASN A 135 -11.23 -11.68 -7.56
CA ASN A 135 -12.65 -11.38 -7.64
C ASN A 135 -12.88 -9.93 -8.12
N LYS A 136 -13.64 -9.80 -9.20
CA LYS A 136 -13.93 -8.52 -9.83
C LYS A 136 -15.03 -7.75 -9.08
N SER A 137 -14.77 -7.47 -7.79
CA SER A 137 -15.66 -6.72 -6.91
C SER A 137 -14.87 -5.97 -5.84
N GLY A 138 -15.42 -4.87 -5.34
CA GLY A 138 -14.86 -4.12 -4.23
C GLY A 138 -13.79 -3.10 -4.61
N GLY A 139 -13.17 -2.51 -3.56
CA GLY A 139 -12.27 -1.37 -3.72
C GLY A 139 -10.97 -1.68 -4.44
N VAL A 140 -10.38 -2.86 -4.21
CA VAL A 140 -9.13 -3.25 -4.85
C VAL A 140 -9.32 -3.39 -6.35
N TRP A 141 -10.38 -4.08 -6.78
CA TRP A 141 -10.71 -4.19 -8.20
C TRP A 141 -10.97 -2.82 -8.83
N SER A 142 -11.72 -1.97 -8.14
CA SER A 142 -11.97 -0.60 -8.59
C SER A 142 -10.67 0.18 -8.81
N THR A 143 -9.71 0.07 -7.89
CA THR A 143 -8.41 0.74 -8.00
C THR A 143 -7.57 0.17 -9.16
N ILE A 144 -7.58 -1.15 -9.33
CA ILE A 144 -6.91 -1.80 -10.48
C ILE A 144 -7.48 -1.24 -11.80
N ARG A 145 -8.81 -1.13 -11.91
CA ARG A 145 -9.44 -0.57 -13.12
C ARG A 145 -9.04 0.88 -13.37
N LYS A 146 -8.95 1.69 -12.31
CA LYS A 146 -8.47 3.08 -12.42
C LYS A 146 -7.05 3.12 -13.00
N ALA A 147 -6.16 2.26 -12.51
CA ALA A 147 -4.79 2.17 -13.00
C ALA A 147 -4.74 1.71 -14.46
N GLN A 148 -5.50 0.70 -14.83
CA GLN A 148 -5.59 0.21 -16.21
C GLN A 148 -6.08 1.31 -17.15
N LYS A 149 -7.13 2.04 -16.76
CA LYS A 149 -7.67 3.16 -17.53
C LYS A 149 -6.67 4.29 -17.71
N ALA A 150 -5.83 4.52 -16.71
CA ALA A 150 -4.77 5.54 -16.75
C ALA A 150 -3.49 5.07 -17.46
N GLY A 151 -3.46 3.83 -17.96
CA GLY A 151 -2.28 3.27 -18.63
C GLY A 151 -1.12 2.96 -17.69
N LYS A 152 -1.38 2.81 -16.39
CA LYS A 152 -0.34 2.49 -15.40
C LYS A 152 -0.06 0.98 -15.41
N GLN A 153 1.20 0.62 -15.14
CA GLN A 153 1.58 -0.78 -14.94
C GLN A 153 0.98 -1.31 -13.64
N VAL A 154 0.44 -2.52 -13.68
CA VAL A 154 -0.06 -3.22 -12.48
C VAL A 154 0.76 -4.50 -12.29
N ILE A 155 1.32 -4.67 -11.10
CA ILE A 155 2.06 -5.88 -10.71
C ILE A 155 1.20 -6.61 -9.67
N TYR A 156 0.78 -7.82 -10.00
CA TYR A 156 -0.10 -8.62 -9.15
C TYR A 156 0.72 -9.50 -8.21
N CYS A 157 0.31 -9.55 -6.95
CA CYS A 157 0.82 -10.54 -6.01
C CYS A 157 0.52 -11.95 -6.54
N PRO A 158 1.50 -12.88 -6.53
CA PRO A 158 1.24 -14.26 -6.92
C PRO A 158 0.11 -14.88 -6.11
N LYS A 159 -0.80 -15.59 -6.78
CA LYS A 159 -1.97 -16.20 -6.15
C LYS A 159 -1.61 -17.19 -5.04
N GLU A 160 -0.49 -17.88 -5.19
CA GLU A 160 0.01 -18.84 -4.21
C GLU A 160 0.23 -18.23 -2.83
N LEU A 161 0.56 -16.91 -2.78
CA LEU A 161 0.78 -16.20 -1.52
C LEU A 161 -0.52 -15.88 -0.79
N LEU A 162 -1.66 -15.94 -1.48
CA LEU A 162 -2.97 -15.65 -0.93
C LEU A 162 -3.73 -16.90 -0.51
N GLU A 163 -3.19 -18.09 -0.80
CA GLU A 163 -3.78 -19.37 -0.43
C GLU A 163 -3.37 -19.73 1.01
N ASN A 164 -4.35 -19.74 1.90
CA ASN A 164 -4.18 -20.22 3.28
C ASN A 164 -4.36 -21.76 3.28
N LYS A 165 -3.26 -22.47 3.33
CA LYS A 165 -3.26 -23.92 3.57
C LYS A 165 -2.90 -24.21 5.00
#